data_fb0a7d608939d68da7835b22e466c43d
#
_entry.id   fb0a7d608939d68da7835b22e466c43d
#
_cell.length_a   1.000
_cell.length_b   1.000
_cell.length_c   1.000
_cell.angle_alpha   90.00
_cell.angle_beta   90.00
_cell.angle_gamma   90.00
#
_symmetry.space_group_name_H-M   'P 1'
#
loop_
_entity.id
_entity.type
_entity.pdbx_description
1 polymer ?
#
loop_
_entity_poly.entity_id
_entity_poly.type
_entity_poly.pdbx_seq_one_letter_code
_entity_poly.pdbx_strand_id
1 'polypeptide(L)'
;METSKVYFTNLRTTPSSNLLDKMERLVKRAGIANIDFQNQFVAIKIHFGEPGNLAFIRPNYAARMATLLRNLGAKPFLTDCNTLYSGRRANAVDHLESAMENGFNPFSAKCDVIIADGLKGTEYREIEIDGEYCKAPKIGSAIADADIIISMNHFKGHEQTGFGGALKNLGMGCASVGGKLELHSASQPRIDIESCKGCNICVKHCRHDAIHLNASHKAEIDYGKCVGCGQCVALCQYDGAVMGEGDTSERLNYKIAEYTKAVLSGKPNFHISFIMNVSPECDCWNHNDAAIVPDLGIAASFDPVALDKACADMVIKAPIQETGNRLSDAPHHEHLEGCDKFHLMHPDTNWQAGLEHAEKIGLGTQKYELITV
;
A
#
# COMPACT_ATOMS: atom_id res chain seq x y z
N MET A 1 -8.16 -0.17 -24.44
CA MET A 1 -6.80 -0.71 -24.17
C MET A 1 -6.81 -2.22 -24.42
N GLU A 2 -5.65 -2.79 -24.76
CA GLU A 2 -5.51 -4.25 -24.92
C GLU A 2 -5.62 -4.95 -23.57
N THR A 3 -5.92 -6.26 -23.61
CA THR A 3 -6.00 -7.09 -22.40
C THR A 3 -4.60 -7.35 -21.84
N SER A 4 -4.36 -7.04 -20.58
CA SER A 4 -3.08 -7.26 -19.91
C SER A 4 -2.96 -8.67 -19.33
N LYS A 5 -1.74 -9.22 -19.28
CA LYS A 5 -1.48 -10.53 -18.70
C LYS A 5 -1.16 -10.41 -17.22
N VAL A 6 -1.87 -11.16 -16.40
CA VAL A 6 -1.58 -11.32 -14.97
C VAL A 6 -1.22 -12.79 -14.73
N TYR A 7 -0.02 -13.01 -14.23
CA TYR A 7 0.46 -14.35 -13.90
C TYR A 7 0.20 -14.61 -12.41
N PHE A 8 -0.22 -15.85 -12.13
CA PHE A 8 -0.58 -16.25 -10.76
C PHE A 8 0.01 -17.60 -10.40
N THR A 9 0.45 -17.76 -9.16
CA THR A 9 0.82 -19.05 -8.57
C THR A 9 0.24 -19.21 -7.18
N ASN A 10 -0.36 -20.37 -6.90
CA ASN A 10 -0.87 -20.69 -5.57
C ASN A 10 0.27 -21.05 -4.58
N LEU A 11 -0.09 -21.32 -3.31
CA LEU A 11 0.87 -21.61 -2.24
C LEU A 11 1.23 -23.10 -2.07
N ARG A 12 0.70 -23.99 -2.91
CA ARG A 12 1.05 -25.42 -2.82
C ARG A 12 2.50 -25.63 -3.23
N THR A 13 3.26 -26.29 -2.38
CA THR A 13 4.69 -26.57 -2.56
C THR A 13 4.98 -28.06 -2.58
N THR A 14 6.19 -28.40 -3.01
CA THR A 14 6.73 -29.76 -2.98
C THR A 14 8.16 -29.72 -2.41
N PRO A 15 8.76 -30.84 -2.04
CA PRO A 15 10.16 -30.87 -1.61
C PRO A 15 11.15 -30.31 -2.63
N SER A 16 10.80 -30.35 -3.92
CA SER A 16 11.64 -29.83 -5.02
C SER A 16 11.29 -28.42 -5.47
N SER A 17 10.27 -27.78 -4.89
CA SER A 17 9.82 -26.43 -5.29
C SER A 17 9.10 -25.73 -4.13
N ASN A 18 9.84 -24.92 -3.39
CA ASN A 18 9.32 -24.09 -2.30
C ASN A 18 8.68 -22.77 -2.83
N LEU A 19 8.11 -21.96 -1.92
CA LEU A 19 7.43 -20.69 -2.30
C LEU A 19 8.36 -19.67 -2.96
N LEU A 20 9.62 -19.61 -2.57
CA LEU A 20 10.59 -18.69 -3.18
C LEU A 20 10.92 -19.12 -4.61
N ASP A 21 11.03 -20.41 -4.86
CA ASP A 21 11.23 -20.97 -6.22
C ASP A 21 9.99 -20.71 -7.10
N LYS A 22 8.80 -20.83 -6.52
CA LYS A 22 7.54 -20.51 -7.22
C LYS A 22 7.45 -19.03 -7.59
N MET A 23 7.79 -18.13 -6.66
CA MET A 23 7.83 -16.68 -6.95
C MET A 23 8.83 -16.38 -8.07
N GLU A 24 10.04 -16.92 -7.99
CA GLU A 24 11.07 -16.69 -9.02
C GLU A 24 10.62 -17.23 -10.39
N ARG A 25 10.03 -18.41 -10.43
CA ARG A 25 9.46 -18.99 -11.68
C ARG A 25 8.33 -18.11 -12.21
N LEU A 26 7.44 -17.62 -11.33
CA LEU A 26 6.33 -16.73 -11.68
C LEU A 26 6.84 -15.48 -12.40
N VAL A 27 7.76 -14.74 -11.77
CA VAL A 27 8.27 -13.47 -12.34
C VAL A 27 9.07 -13.68 -13.62
N LYS A 28 9.82 -14.78 -13.71
CA LYS A 28 10.52 -15.18 -14.96
C LYS A 28 9.50 -15.51 -16.06
N ARG A 29 8.46 -16.24 -15.75
CA ARG A 29 7.40 -16.58 -16.71
C ARG A 29 6.61 -15.36 -17.15
N ALA A 30 6.42 -14.40 -16.25
CA ALA A 30 5.79 -13.12 -16.55
C ALA A 30 6.69 -12.19 -17.41
N GLY A 31 7.95 -12.54 -17.60
CA GLY A 31 8.83 -11.84 -18.54
C GLY A 31 9.69 -10.75 -17.90
N ILE A 32 9.94 -10.76 -16.59
CA ILE A 32 10.77 -9.76 -15.91
C ILE A 32 12.16 -9.61 -16.58
N ALA A 33 12.72 -10.70 -17.11
CA ALA A 33 14.01 -10.69 -17.79
C ALA A 33 14.01 -9.94 -19.15
N ASN A 34 12.86 -9.48 -19.63
CA ASN A 34 12.77 -8.62 -20.82
C ASN A 34 13.18 -7.16 -20.52
N ILE A 35 13.29 -6.78 -19.24
CA ILE A 35 13.83 -5.50 -18.82
C ILE A 35 15.36 -5.59 -18.86
N ASP A 36 16.02 -4.59 -19.45
CA ASP A 36 17.47 -4.47 -19.39
C ASP A 36 17.90 -3.93 -18.02
N PHE A 37 18.43 -4.81 -17.19
CA PHE A 37 18.90 -4.50 -15.84
C PHE A 37 20.39 -4.16 -15.76
N GLN A 38 21.13 -4.27 -16.85
CA GLN A 38 22.59 -4.19 -16.81
C GLN A 38 23.09 -2.84 -16.28
N ASN A 39 23.74 -2.85 -15.12
CA ASN A 39 24.24 -1.68 -14.39
C ASN A 39 23.19 -0.68 -13.89
N GLN A 40 21.90 -0.99 -13.97
CA GLN A 40 20.81 -0.11 -13.59
C GLN A 40 20.58 -0.10 -12.06
N PHE A 41 20.25 1.06 -11.50
CA PHE A 41 19.74 1.18 -10.14
C PHE A 41 18.26 0.78 -10.12
N VAL A 42 17.92 -0.23 -9.31
CA VAL A 42 16.57 -0.78 -9.21
C VAL A 42 15.98 -0.52 -7.84
N ALA A 43 14.97 0.33 -7.78
CA ALA A 43 14.20 0.52 -6.57
C ALA A 43 13.19 -0.62 -6.40
N ILE A 44 13.41 -1.47 -5.40
CA ILE A 44 12.43 -2.46 -4.96
C ILE A 44 11.54 -1.77 -3.91
N LYS A 45 10.39 -1.26 -4.35
CA LYS A 45 9.43 -0.63 -3.46
C LYS A 45 8.65 -1.69 -2.69
N ILE A 46 8.80 -1.66 -1.39
CA ILE A 46 8.14 -2.57 -0.46
C ILE A 46 7.77 -1.82 0.82
N HIS A 47 6.70 -2.23 1.50
CA HIS A 47 6.35 -1.74 2.83
C HIS A 47 7.06 -2.59 3.88
N PHE A 48 7.80 -1.96 4.79
CA PHE A 48 8.61 -2.69 5.78
C PHE A 48 7.81 -3.17 7.01
N GLY A 49 6.51 -2.83 7.09
CA GLY A 49 5.69 -3.06 8.28
C GLY A 49 5.93 -2.00 9.37
N GLU A 50 4.91 -1.68 10.14
CA GLU A 50 5.06 -0.94 11.40
C GLU A 50 5.37 -1.96 12.50
N PRO A 51 6.27 -1.69 13.45
CA PRO A 51 6.57 -2.61 14.55
C PRO A 51 5.31 -3.02 15.33
N GLY A 52 5.11 -4.34 15.48
CA GLY A 52 3.91 -4.95 16.06
C GLY A 52 2.94 -5.52 15.04
N ASN A 53 2.96 -5.06 13.78
CA ASN A 53 2.25 -5.70 12.68
C ASN A 53 3.08 -6.87 12.13
N LEU A 54 2.50 -8.04 11.93
CA LEU A 54 3.16 -9.24 11.44
C LEU A 54 2.59 -9.76 10.10
N ALA A 55 1.64 -9.02 9.49
CA ALA A 55 1.03 -9.41 8.22
C ALA A 55 1.82 -8.97 6.98
N PHE A 56 2.85 -8.12 7.14
CA PHE A 56 3.66 -7.62 6.03
C PHE A 56 4.43 -8.73 5.29
N ILE A 57 4.89 -8.43 4.07
CA ILE A 57 5.66 -9.37 3.24
C ILE A 57 6.95 -9.78 3.95
N ARG A 58 7.19 -11.08 4.05
CA ARG A 58 8.40 -11.61 4.70
C ARG A 58 9.68 -11.21 3.96
N PRO A 59 10.75 -10.80 4.65
CA PRO A 59 12.04 -10.40 4.04
C PRO A 59 12.65 -11.44 3.11
N ASN A 60 12.33 -12.72 3.29
CA ASN A 60 12.79 -13.82 2.43
C ASN A 60 12.41 -13.64 0.96
N TYR A 61 11.21 -13.09 0.69
CA TYR A 61 10.77 -12.79 -0.67
C TYR A 61 11.58 -11.64 -1.28
N ALA A 62 11.84 -10.59 -0.48
CA ALA A 62 12.69 -9.48 -0.89
C ALA A 62 14.13 -9.94 -1.19
N ALA A 63 14.69 -10.80 -0.34
CA ALA A 63 16.01 -11.40 -0.53
C ALA A 63 16.12 -12.18 -1.85
N ARG A 64 15.12 -13.01 -2.16
CA ARG A 64 15.09 -13.78 -3.41
C ARG A 64 15.00 -12.83 -4.61
N MET A 65 14.16 -11.79 -4.52
CA MET A 65 14.01 -10.81 -5.60
C MET A 65 15.28 -10.01 -5.83
N ALA A 66 15.90 -9.49 -4.77
CA ALA A 66 17.18 -8.76 -4.86
C ALA A 66 18.28 -9.64 -5.48
N THR A 67 18.34 -10.92 -5.11
CA THR A 67 19.29 -11.88 -5.68
C THR A 67 19.04 -12.10 -7.18
N LEU A 68 17.78 -12.29 -7.57
CA LEU A 68 17.42 -12.43 -8.98
C LEU A 68 17.83 -11.21 -9.80
N LEU A 69 17.53 -10.00 -9.31
CA LEU A 69 17.87 -8.76 -10.00
C LEU A 69 19.40 -8.56 -10.15
N ARG A 70 20.19 -8.89 -9.11
CA ARG A 70 21.66 -8.86 -9.21
C ARG A 70 22.17 -9.84 -10.26
N ASN A 71 21.59 -11.03 -10.33
CA ASN A 71 21.95 -12.02 -11.35
C ASN A 71 21.60 -11.55 -12.78
N LEU A 72 20.69 -10.59 -12.91
CA LEU A 72 20.36 -9.91 -14.17
C LEU A 72 21.23 -8.65 -14.40
N GLY A 73 22.20 -8.36 -13.53
CA GLY A 73 23.14 -7.25 -13.66
C GLY A 73 22.72 -5.94 -12.97
N ALA A 74 21.62 -5.94 -12.22
CA ALA A 74 21.10 -4.77 -11.52
C ALA A 74 21.89 -4.41 -10.24
N LYS A 75 21.69 -3.16 -9.81
CA LYS A 75 22.06 -2.63 -8.48
C LYS A 75 20.77 -2.38 -7.66
N PRO A 76 20.16 -3.41 -7.08
CA PRO A 76 18.91 -3.26 -6.36
C PRO A 76 19.10 -2.69 -4.97
N PHE A 77 18.11 -1.92 -4.51
CA PHE A 77 17.94 -1.50 -3.13
C PHE A 77 16.47 -1.59 -2.72
N LEU A 78 16.20 -1.90 -1.44
CA LEU A 78 14.86 -1.86 -0.87
C LEU A 78 14.52 -0.44 -0.47
N THR A 79 13.28 0.00 -0.68
CA THR A 79 12.92 1.38 -0.39
C THR A 79 11.45 1.56 0.00
N ASP A 80 11.23 2.59 0.80
CA ASP A 80 9.95 3.21 1.16
C ASP A 80 10.19 4.69 1.44
N CYS A 81 9.13 5.49 1.62
CA CYS A 81 9.19 6.86 2.10
C CYS A 81 8.62 6.97 3.51
N ASN A 82 9.05 8.00 4.25
CA ASN A 82 8.59 8.29 5.59
C ASN A 82 7.08 8.54 5.64
N THR A 83 6.48 8.32 6.82
CA THR A 83 5.04 8.50 7.03
C THR A 83 4.68 9.92 7.44
N LEU A 84 3.47 10.34 7.13
CA LEU A 84 2.90 11.63 7.54
C LEU A 84 2.38 11.59 8.99
N TYR A 85 1.91 10.43 9.43
CA TYR A 85 1.34 10.21 10.77
C TYR A 85 2.40 9.78 11.78
N SER A 86 2.02 9.79 13.07
CA SER A 86 2.86 9.31 14.16
C SER A 86 3.08 7.79 14.08
N GLY A 87 4.31 7.37 14.31
CA GLY A 87 4.75 5.98 14.24
C GLY A 87 6.25 5.91 14.12
N ARG A 88 6.79 4.70 14.04
CA ARG A 88 8.24 4.49 13.96
C ARG A 88 8.81 4.62 12.55
N ARG A 89 8.02 5.09 11.60
CA ARG A 89 8.45 5.34 10.22
C ARG A 89 8.32 6.83 9.83
N ALA A 90 8.28 7.72 10.82
CA ALA A 90 8.07 9.15 10.62
C ALA A 90 9.35 9.94 10.23
N ASN A 91 10.52 9.32 10.35
CA ASN A 91 11.82 9.83 9.93
C ASN A 91 12.72 8.66 9.56
N ALA A 92 13.79 8.91 8.81
CA ALA A 92 14.61 7.82 8.28
C ALA A 92 15.34 7.00 9.34
N VAL A 93 15.68 7.56 10.51
CA VAL A 93 16.38 6.82 11.57
C VAL A 93 15.46 5.75 12.14
N ASP A 94 14.30 6.17 12.65
CA ASP A 94 13.30 5.25 13.21
C ASP A 94 12.75 4.29 12.14
N HIS A 95 12.63 4.75 10.89
CA HIS A 95 12.15 3.94 9.78
C HIS A 95 13.13 2.81 9.43
N LEU A 96 14.44 3.09 9.44
CA LEU A 96 15.47 2.05 9.24
C LEU A 96 15.51 1.07 10.42
N GLU A 97 15.35 1.54 11.66
CA GLU A 97 15.24 0.66 12.83
C GLU A 97 14.00 -0.24 12.72
N SER A 98 12.83 0.30 12.35
CA SER A 98 11.62 -0.45 12.06
C SER A 98 11.85 -1.53 10.99
N ALA A 99 12.49 -1.16 9.89
CA ALA A 99 12.81 -2.11 8.82
C ALA A 99 13.73 -3.24 9.34
N MET A 100 14.74 -2.89 10.14
CA MET A 100 15.69 -3.87 10.72
C MET A 100 14.99 -4.83 11.70
N GLU A 101 14.12 -4.32 12.58
CA GLU A 101 13.33 -5.13 13.52
C GLU A 101 12.42 -6.12 12.77
N ASN A 102 11.86 -5.70 11.65
CA ASN A 102 11.03 -6.53 10.79
C ASN A 102 11.85 -7.41 9.81
N GLY A 103 13.17 -7.44 9.96
CA GLY A 103 14.08 -8.31 9.22
C GLY A 103 14.51 -7.78 7.85
N PHE A 104 14.25 -6.54 7.52
CA PHE A 104 14.75 -5.90 6.29
C PHE A 104 16.09 -5.22 6.54
N ASN A 105 17.16 -5.94 6.28
CA ASN A 105 18.54 -5.46 6.41
C ASN A 105 19.46 -6.24 5.47
N PRO A 106 20.72 -5.81 5.25
CA PRO A 106 21.64 -6.47 4.31
C PRO A 106 21.91 -7.95 4.59
N PHE A 107 21.77 -8.41 5.84
CA PHE A 107 22.05 -9.81 6.20
C PHE A 107 20.87 -10.72 5.84
N SER A 108 19.65 -10.37 6.21
CA SER A 108 18.44 -11.19 6.02
C SER A 108 17.79 -10.97 4.66
N ALA A 109 17.63 -9.71 4.24
CA ALA A 109 17.05 -9.36 2.96
C ALA A 109 18.06 -9.38 1.81
N LYS A 110 19.37 -9.59 2.08
CA LYS A 110 20.43 -9.59 1.06
C LYS A 110 20.43 -8.32 0.21
N CYS A 111 20.02 -7.18 0.76
CA CYS A 111 19.83 -5.94 0.04
C CYS A 111 19.89 -4.75 1.00
N ASP A 112 20.50 -3.66 0.58
CA ASP A 112 20.53 -2.42 1.35
C ASP A 112 19.16 -1.76 1.35
N VAL A 113 18.87 -0.99 2.42
CA VAL A 113 17.64 -0.22 2.57
C VAL A 113 17.94 1.26 2.47
N ILE A 114 17.22 1.97 1.62
CA ILE A 114 17.30 3.42 1.46
C ILE A 114 15.91 4.02 1.68
N ILE A 115 15.79 4.92 2.65
CA ILE A 115 14.55 5.70 2.83
C ILE A 115 14.58 6.84 1.82
N ALA A 116 13.65 6.78 0.86
CA ALA A 116 13.78 7.51 -0.39
C ALA A 116 13.59 9.02 -0.29
N ASP A 117 12.93 9.52 0.75
CA ASP A 117 12.64 10.93 0.94
C ASP A 117 13.50 11.60 2.03
N GLY A 118 14.64 10.98 2.35
CA GLY A 118 15.66 11.54 3.24
C GLY A 118 15.28 11.52 4.72
N LEU A 119 16.08 12.21 5.53
CA LEU A 119 16.01 12.12 7.00
C LEU A 119 14.63 12.48 7.56
N LYS A 120 13.99 13.52 7.04
CA LYS A 120 12.72 14.07 7.55
C LYS A 120 11.56 13.98 6.54
N GLY A 121 11.73 13.25 5.45
CA GLY A 121 10.72 13.16 4.40
C GLY A 121 10.62 14.39 3.49
N THR A 122 11.67 15.20 3.44
CA THR A 122 11.70 16.46 2.71
C THR A 122 12.49 16.43 1.41
N GLU A 123 13.14 15.29 1.10
CA GLU A 123 13.91 15.12 -0.13
C GLU A 123 13.05 14.44 -1.19
N TYR A 124 12.71 15.19 -2.24
CA TYR A 124 11.86 14.71 -3.33
C TYR A 124 12.25 15.33 -4.68
N ARG A 125 11.72 14.73 -5.73
CA ARG A 125 11.63 15.32 -7.07
C ARG A 125 10.16 15.54 -7.40
N GLU A 126 9.85 16.69 -7.97
CA GLU A 126 8.56 16.96 -8.60
C GLU A 126 8.57 16.38 -10.00
N ILE A 127 7.62 15.50 -10.28
CA ILE A 127 7.46 14.84 -11.59
C ILE A 127 6.21 15.39 -12.24
N GLU A 128 6.37 16.21 -13.25
CA GLU A 128 5.23 16.79 -13.99
C GLU A 128 4.46 15.68 -14.73
N ILE A 129 3.15 15.68 -14.55
CA ILE A 129 2.20 14.82 -15.26
C ILE A 129 0.99 15.64 -15.72
N ASP A 130 0.31 15.15 -16.73
CA ASP A 130 -1.02 15.64 -17.09
C ASP A 130 -2.08 14.97 -16.20
N GLY A 131 -2.07 15.33 -14.89
CA GLY A 131 -3.00 14.85 -13.89
C GLY A 131 -4.21 15.80 -13.76
N GLU A 132 -5.33 15.28 -13.33
CA GLU A 132 -6.55 16.05 -13.07
C GLU A 132 -6.46 16.71 -11.68
N TYR A 133 -5.93 16.00 -10.71
CA TYR A 133 -5.86 16.37 -9.30
C TYR A 133 -4.46 16.78 -8.85
N CYS A 134 -3.42 16.20 -9.43
CA CYS A 134 -2.01 16.45 -9.09
C CYS A 134 -1.23 16.80 -10.35
N LYS A 135 -0.53 17.95 -10.35
CA LYS A 135 0.24 18.41 -11.54
C LYS A 135 1.71 18.02 -11.45
N ALA A 136 2.29 18.07 -10.27
CA ALA A 136 3.69 17.78 -10.01
C ALA A 136 3.86 16.96 -8.73
N PRO A 137 3.48 15.65 -8.74
CA PRO A 137 3.66 14.75 -7.61
C PRO A 137 5.08 14.76 -7.03
N LYS A 138 5.18 14.82 -5.71
CA LYS A 138 6.43 14.89 -4.94
C LYS A 138 6.90 13.49 -4.58
N ILE A 139 7.74 12.91 -5.43
CA ILE A 139 8.26 11.54 -5.29
C ILE A 139 9.59 11.56 -4.55
N GLY A 140 9.78 10.64 -3.58
CA GLY A 140 11.03 10.51 -2.83
C GLY A 140 12.24 10.41 -3.77
N SER A 141 13.30 11.18 -3.50
CA SER A 141 14.42 11.39 -4.45
C SER A 141 15.10 10.09 -4.88
N ALA A 142 15.35 9.14 -3.96
CA ALA A 142 16.01 7.88 -4.35
C ALA A 142 15.14 7.01 -5.29
N ILE A 143 13.81 7.08 -5.18
CA ILE A 143 12.89 6.41 -6.11
C ILE A 143 12.87 7.16 -7.45
N ALA A 144 12.81 8.49 -7.41
CA ALA A 144 12.82 9.30 -8.62
C ALA A 144 14.14 9.16 -9.41
N ASP A 145 15.26 8.98 -8.72
CA ASP A 145 16.58 8.82 -9.31
C ASP A 145 16.89 7.36 -9.76
N ALA A 146 16.08 6.37 -9.34
CA ALA A 146 16.23 4.99 -9.80
C ALA A 146 15.84 4.83 -11.28
N ASP A 147 16.55 3.93 -11.97
CA ASP A 147 16.32 3.65 -13.41
C ASP A 147 15.10 2.76 -13.64
N ILE A 148 14.87 1.81 -12.73
CA ILE A 148 13.82 0.79 -12.82
C ILE A 148 13.07 0.70 -11.50
N ILE A 149 11.75 0.49 -11.59
CA ILE A 149 10.87 0.31 -10.42
C ILE A 149 10.33 -1.12 -10.39
N ILE A 150 10.60 -1.83 -9.29
CA ILE A 150 9.97 -3.11 -8.98
C ILE A 150 9.10 -2.91 -7.75
N SER A 151 7.81 -3.17 -7.81
CA SER A 151 6.95 -3.09 -6.64
C SER A 151 6.62 -4.48 -6.08
N MET A 152 6.82 -4.65 -4.78
CA MET A 152 6.40 -5.82 -4.02
C MET A 152 5.27 -5.38 -3.10
N ASN A 153 4.07 -5.86 -3.36
CA ASN A 153 2.85 -5.35 -2.76
C ASN A 153 2.23 -6.40 -1.85
N HIS A 154 1.99 -6.08 -0.60
CA HIS A 154 1.07 -6.84 0.23
C HIS A 154 -0.36 -6.44 -0.16
N PHE A 155 -1.15 -7.40 -0.64
CA PHE A 155 -2.54 -7.15 -1.01
C PHE A 155 -3.46 -7.41 0.19
N LYS A 156 -4.13 -6.36 0.68
CA LYS A 156 -4.94 -6.38 1.92
C LYS A 156 -6.01 -5.30 1.91
N GLY A 157 -6.92 -5.33 2.89
CA GLY A 157 -7.87 -4.25 3.14
C GLY A 157 -7.21 -2.92 3.49
N HIS A 158 -7.99 -1.85 3.41
CA HIS A 158 -7.55 -0.51 3.78
C HIS A 158 -8.74 0.41 4.09
N GLU A 159 -8.69 1.06 5.23
CA GLU A 159 -9.74 1.86 5.83
C GLU A 159 -10.15 3.13 5.04
N GLN A 160 -9.31 3.62 4.13
CA GLN A 160 -9.60 4.82 3.33
C GLN A 160 -9.70 4.54 1.83
N THR A 161 -9.08 3.47 1.33
CA THR A 161 -9.00 3.17 -0.10
C THR A 161 -9.72 1.89 -0.49
N GLY A 162 -10.34 1.20 0.47
CA GLY A 162 -10.97 -0.12 0.32
C GLY A 162 -9.95 -1.24 0.38
N PHE A 163 -8.95 -1.24 -0.47
CA PHE A 163 -7.79 -2.13 -0.41
C PHE A 163 -6.47 -1.40 -0.67
N GLY A 164 -5.36 -2.03 -0.30
CA GLY A 164 -4.01 -1.64 -0.68
C GLY A 164 -3.36 -2.71 -1.55
N GLY A 165 -2.95 -2.32 -2.75
CA GLY A 165 -2.26 -3.16 -3.73
C GLY A 165 -1.09 -2.42 -4.37
N ALA A 166 -0.83 -2.65 -5.68
CA ALA A 166 0.25 -2.03 -6.42
C ALA A 166 0.10 -0.52 -6.52
N LEU A 167 -1.11 -0.03 -6.85
CA LEU A 167 -1.36 1.41 -6.98
C LEU A 167 -1.07 2.13 -5.67
N LYS A 168 -1.57 1.62 -4.54
CA LYS A 168 -1.32 2.24 -3.24
C LYS A 168 0.14 2.16 -2.81
N ASN A 169 0.78 1.01 -3.00
CA ASN A 169 2.20 0.83 -2.67
C ASN A 169 3.10 1.80 -3.44
N LEU A 170 2.79 2.08 -4.69
CA LEU A 170 3.49 3.04 -5.52
C LEU A 170 3.05 4.48 -5.23
N GLY A 171 1.77 4.81 -5.41
CA GLY A 171 1.28 6.18 -5.34
C GLY A 171 1.44 6.80 -3.96
N MET A 172 0.97 6.12 -2.90
CA MET A 172 1.13 6.60 -1.52
C MET A 172 2.53 6.31 -0.99
N GLY A 173 3.05 5.11 -1.24
CA GLY A 173 4.32 4.65 -0.65
C GLY A 173 5.54 5.38 -1.19
N CYS A 174 5.57 5.80 -2.45
CA CYS A 174 6.68 6.54 -3.05
C CYS A 174 6.57 8.06 -2.87
N ALA A 175 5.44 8.57 -2.40
CA ALA A 175 5.26 9.98 -2.10
C ALA A 175 6.13 10.39 -0.89
N SER A 176 6.84 11.51 -0.98
CA SER A 176 7.49 12.14 0.18
C SER A 176 6.46 12.55 1.23
N VAL A 177 6.89 12.97 2.42
CA VAL A 177 5.97 13.50 3.46
C VAL A 177 5.13 14.65 2.90
N GLY A 178 5.74 15.58 2.12
CA GLY A 178 5.02 16.64 1.44
C GLY A 178 4.04 16.15 0.37
N GLY A 179 4.39 15.06 -0.34
CA GLY A 179 3.50 14.41 -1.29
C GLY A 179 2.33 13.68 -0.61
N LYS A 180 2.59 13.00 0.50
CA LYS A 180 1.52 12.41 1.33
C LYS A 180 0.56 13.45 1.88
N LEU A 181 1.08 14.62 2.26
CA LEU A 181 0.24 15.76 2.64
C LEU A 181 -0.65 16.22 1.48
N GLU A 182 -0.13 16.32 0.26
CA GLU A 182 -0.92 16.66 -0.93
C GLU A 182 -1.98 15.59 -1.24
N LEU A 183 -1.64 14.30 -1.10
CA LEU A 183 -2.59 13.20 -1.27
C LEU A 183 -3.77 13.31 -0.30
N HIS A 184 -3.52 13.68 0.95
CA HIS A 184 -4.54 13.83 2.00
C HIS A 184 -5.13 15.25 2.12
N SER A 185 -4.62 16.26 1.41
CA SER A 185 -4.94 17.69 1.62
C SER A 185 -6.31 18.13 1.14
N ALA A 186 -7.14 17.26 0.63
CA ALA A 186 -8.47 17.64 0.16
C ALA A 186 -9.54 17.54 1.24
N SER A 187 -9.25 16.91 2.39
CA SER A 187 -10.16 16.90 3.54
C SER A 187 -9.40 17.11 4.84
N GLN A 188 -9.99 17.91 5.68
CA GLN A 188 -9.63 17.92 7.08
C GLN A 188 -10.66 17.06 7.82
N PRO A 189 -10.23 16.12 8.67
CA PRO A 189 -11.14 15.34 9.48
C PRO A 189 -11.96 16.27 10.38
N ARG A 190 -13.18 15.89 10.70
CA ARG A 190 -14.03 16.58 11.66
C ARG A 190 -14.40 15.68 12.82
N ILE A 191 -14.78 16.27 13.94
CA ILE A 191 -15.29 15.52 15.08
C ILE A 191 -16.82 15.58 15.06
N ASP A 192 -17.44 14.43 15.01
CA ASP A 192 -18.86 14.28 15.35
C ASP A 192 -18.98 14.22 16.88
N ILE A 193 -19.50 15.30 17.45
CA ILE A 193 -19.57 15.49 18.90
C ILE A 193 -20.54 14.50 19.55
N GLU A 194 -21.58 14.06 18.84
CA GLU A 194 -22.56 13.12 19.38
C GLU A 194 -21.93 11.73 19.56
N SER A 195 -21.22 11.26 18.55
CA SER A 195 -20.53 9.95 18.56
C SER A 195 -19.25 9.97 19.40
N CYS A 196 -18.57 11.11 19.53
CA CYS A 196 -17.32 11.22 20.28
C CYS A 196 -17.49 10.84 21.76
N LYS A 197 -16.68 9.90 22.25
CA LYS A 197 -16.67 9.45 23.66
C LYS A 197 -15.61 10.13 24.54
N GLY A 198 -14.79 11.04 23.99
CA GLY A 198 -13.71 11.69 24.73
C GLY A 198 -12.61 10.73 25.18
N CYS A 199 -12.41 9.61 24.50
CA CYS A 199 -11.44 8.57 24.88
C CYS A 199 -9.96 9.01 24.77
N ASN A 200 -9.71 10.18 24.22
CA ASN A 200 -8.36 10.80 24.12
C ASN A 200 -7.37 10.07 23.20
N ILE A 201 -7.80 9.04 22.45
CA ILE A 201 -6.91 8.28 21.54
C ILE A 201 -6.41 9.17 20.41
N CYS A 202 -7.32 9.88 19.72
CA CYS A 202 -6.95 10.79 18.63
C CYS A 202 -6.01 11.94 19.08
N VAL A 203 -6.19 12.45 20.29
CA VAL A 203 -5.31 13.48 20.87
C VAL A 203 -3.89 12.94 21.05
N LYS A 204 -3.75 11.79 21.72
CA LYS A 204 -2.46 11.16 22.01
C LYS A 204 -1.66 10.77 20.76
N HIS A 205 -2.32 10.57 19.64
CA HIS A 205 -1.70 10.11 18.39
C HIS A 205 -1.63 11.19 17.32
N CYS A 206 -2.05 12.41 17.60
CA CYS A 206 -1.92 13.51 16.65
C CYS A 206 -0.47 14.01 16.62
N ARG A 207 0.26 13.70 15.56
CA ARG A 207 1.66 14.13 15.38
C ARG A 207 1.83 15.64 15.30
N HIS A 208 0.76 16.36 14.96
CA HIS A 208 0.78 17.81 14.74
C HIS A 208 0.20 18.61 15.91
N ASP A 209 -0.09 17.93 17.03
CA ASP A 209 -0.73 18.53 18.21
C ASP A 209 -1.98 19.37 17.85
N ALA A 210 -2.69 18.92 16.82
CA ALA A 210 -3.86 19.60 16.26
C ALA A 210 -5.18 19.20 16.94
N ILE A 211 -5.16 18.26 17.90
CA ILE A 211 -6.38 17.78 18.55
C ILE A 211 -6.22 17.92 20.06
N HIS A 212 -7.23 18.45 20.70
CA HIS A 212 -7.32 18.56 22.17
C HIS A 212 -8.72 18.15 22.65
N LEU A 213 -8.89 17.92 23.95
CA LEU A 213 -10.20 17.77 24.56
C LEU A 213 -10.71 19.16 24.98
N ASN A 214 -11.93 19.49 24.57
CA ASN A 214 -12.59 20.73 25.01
C ASN A 214 -13.16 20.60 26.44
N ALA A 215 -13.79 21.66 26.94
CA ALA A 215 -14.37 21.70 28.29
C ALA A 215 -15.46 20.62 28.54
N SER A 216 -16.08 20.11 27.51
CA SER A 216 -17.08 19.03 27.56
C SER A 216 -16.46 17.63 27.43
N HIS A 217 -15.12 17.49 27.53
CA HIS A 217 -14.38 16.27 27.31
C HIS A 217 -14.60 15.60 25.94
N LYS A 218 -14.88 16.42 24.91
CA LYS A 218 -14.98 15.96 23.51
C LYS A 218 -13.74 16.41 22.75
N ALA A 219 -13.31 15.61 21.77
CA ALA A 219 -12.21 16.00 20.91
C ALA A 219 -12.59 17.23 20.06
N GLU A 220 -11.61 18.13 19.86
CA GLU A 220 -11.74 19.31 19.01
C GLU A 220 -10.47 19.48 18.20
N ILE A 221 -10.60 19.85 16.91
CA ILE A 221 -9.50 19.97 15.98
C ILE A 221 -9.15 21.44 15.77
N ASP A 222 -7.88 21.77 16.01
CA ASP A 222 -7.28 23.05 15.59
C ASP A 222 -6.90 22.96 14.10
N TYR A 223 -7.74 23.51 13.24
CA TYR A 223 -7.53 23.47 11.79
C TYR A 223 -6.34 24.32 11.31
N GLY A 224 -5.79 25.19 12.15
CA GLY A 224 -4.54 25.89 11.87
C GLY A 224 -3.31 24.98 11.95
N LYS A 225 -3.41 23.86 12.67
CA LYS A 225 -2.37 22.84 12.82
C LYS A 225 -2.67 21.56 12.09
N CYS A 226 -3.94 21.29 11.79
CA CYS A 226 -4.38 20.05 11.16
C CYS A 226 -3.91 19.99 9.70
N VAL A 227 -3.21 18.91 9.36
CA VAL A 227 -2.70 18.64 8.01
C VAL A 227 -3.56 17.66 7.23
N GLY A 228 -4.71 17.24 7.76
CA GLY A 228 -5.64 16.34 7.05
C GLY A 228 -5.20 14.88 6.93
N CYS A 229 -4.22 14.41 7.70
CA CYS A 229 -3.63 13.06 7.54
C CYS A 229 -4.60 11.88 7.83
N GLY A 230 -5.79 12.13 8.39
CA GLY A 230 -6.80 11.11 8.66
C GLY A 230 -6.50 10.16 9.82
N GLN A 231 -5.37 10.30 10.54
CA GLN A 231 -4.97 9.44 11.66
C GLN A 231 -6.06 9.32 12.74
N CYS A 232 -6.70 10.46 13.10
CA CYS A 232 -7.76 10.48 14.10
C CYS A 232 -9.00 9.71 13.66
N VAL A 233 -9.33 9.70 12.38
CA VAL A 233 -10.45 8.94 11.81
C VAL A 233 -10.17 7.45 11.90
N ALA A 234 -9.01 7.04 11.43
CA ALA A 234 -8.61 5.63 11.42
C ALA A 234 -8.47 5.02 12.83
N LEU A 235 -8.15 5.83 13.85
CA LEU A 235 -8.06 5.39 15.26
C LEU A 235 -9.39 5.41 16.01
N CYS A 236 -10.42 6.04 15.45
CA CYS A 236 -11.66 6.22 16.16
C CYS A 236 -12.53 4.96 16.13
N GLN A 237 -12.72 4.34 17.28
CA GLN A 237 -13.56 3.14 17.43
C GLN A 237 -15.05 3.46 17.64
N TYR A 238 -15.43 4.75 17.60
CA TYR A 238 -16.76 5.22 17.98
C TYR A 238 -17.39 6.13 16.91
N ASP A 239 -16.80 6.20 15.71
CA ASP A 239 -17.21 7.10 14.62
C ASP A 239 -17.29 8.58 15.03
N GLY A 240 -16.60 8.93 16.11
CA GLY A 240 -16.54 10.29 16.62
C GLY A 240 -15.51 11.18 15.89
N ALA A 241 -14.60 10.61 15.12
CA ALA A 241 -13.78 11.33 14.17
C ALA A 241 -14.08 10.78 12.77
N VAL A 242 -14.50 11.63 11.87
CA VAL A 242 -14.93 11.30 10.51
C VAL A 242 -14.24 12.19 9.50
N MET A 243 -14.17 11.76 8.25
CA MET A 243 -13.64 12.61 7.18
C MET A 243 -14.57 13.80 6.95
N GLY A 244 -13.98 14.97 6.66
CA GLY A 244 -14.73 16.17 6.35
C GLY A 244 -15.44 16.08 5.01
N GLU A 245 -16.43 16.92 4.81
CA GLU A 245 -17.12 17.03 3.53
C GLU A 245 -16.15 17.46 2.40
N GLY A 246 -16.16 16.75 1.28
CA GLY A 246 -15.34 17.05 0.10
C GLY A 246 -14.15 16.15 -0.14
N ASP A 247 -13.79 15.25 0.78
CA ASP A 247 -12.82 14.19 0.51
C ASP A 247 -13.50 12.84 0.63
N THR A 248 -13.73 12.30 -0.51
CA THR A 248 -14.22 10.95 -0.62
C THR A 248 -13.04 10.00 -0.79
N SER A 249 -13.23 8.73 -0.43
CA SER A 249 -12.33 7.64 -0.78
C SER A 249 -11.92 7.70 -2.26
N GLU A 250 -12.84 8.10 -3.14
CA GLU A 250 -12.58 8.26 -4.57
C GLU A 250 -11.47 9.28 -4.85
N ARG A 251 -11.54 10.47 -4.26
CA ARG A 251 -10.55 11.52 -4.54
C ARG A 251 -9.15 11.13 -4.08
N LEU A 252 -9.03 10.45 -2.94
CA LEU A 252 -7.76 9.88 -2.49
C LEU A 252 -7.27 8.82 -3.49
N ASN A 253 -8.15 7.94 -3.93
CA ASN A 253 -7.84 6.90 -4.92
C ASN A 253 -7.43 7.50 -6.28
N TYR A 254 -8.07 8.58 -6.74
CA TYR A 254 -7.67 9.31 -7.96
C TYR A 254 -6.26 9.87 -7.84
N LYS A 255 -5.96 10.56 -6.74
CA LYS A 255 -4.62 11.11 -6.49
C LYS A 255 -3.56 10.02 -6.38
N ILE A 256 -3.87 8.88 -5.75
CA ILE A 256 -2.97 7.71 -5.68
C ILE A 256 -2.65 7.19 -7.08
N ALA A 257 -3.64 7.09 -7.97
CA ALA A 257 -3.42 6.68 -9.36
C ALA A 257 -2.51 7.68 -10.10
N GLU A 258 -2.71 8.98 -9.94
CA GLU A 258 -1.88 10.02 -10.55
C GLU A 258 -0.45 10.03 -9.99
N TYR A 259 -0.27 9.85 -8.68
CA TYR A 259 1.05 9.67 -8.09
C TYR A 259 1.75 8.40 -8.62
N THR A 260 0.99 7.30 -8.80
CA THR A 260 1.53 6.07 -9.41
C THR A 260 2.00 6.36 -10.84
N LYS A 261 1.24 7.11 -11.64
CA LYS A 261 1.63 7.53 -12.98
C LYS A 261 2.94 8.31 -12.97
N ALA A 262 3.12 9.23 -12.02
CA ALA A 262 4.36 9.98 -11.85
C ALA A 262 5.55 9.08 -11.51
N VAL A 263 5.39 8.14 -10.56
CA VAL A 263 6.45 7.18 -10.16
C VAL A 263 6.92 6.34 -11.33
N LEU A 264 6.01 5.91 -12.20
CA LEU A 264 6.29 5.01 -13.32
C LEU A 264 6.65 5.74 -14.61
N SER A 265 6.53 7.08 -14.64
CA SER A 265 6.75 7.88 -15.85
C SER A 265 8.17 7.68 -16.41
N GLY A 266 8.22 7.18 -17.66
CA GLY A 266 9.48 6.97 -18.39
C GLY A 266 10.39 5.85 -17.85
N LYS A 267 9.90 5.03 -16.90
CA LYS A 267 10.71 3.97 -16.26
C LYS A 267 10.17 2.58 -16.58
N PRO A 268 11.05 1.63 -16.99
CA PRO A 268 10.70 0.22 -16.95
C PRO A 268 10.26 -0.17 -15.53
N ASN A 269 9.17 -0.97 -15.45
CA ASN A 269 8.63 -1.35 -14.15
C ASN A 269 8.00 -2.73 -14.20
N PHE A 270 7.87 -3.35 -13.01
CA PHE A 270 7.24 -4.67 -12.86
C PHE A 270 6.66 -4.80 -11.45
N HIS A 271 5.51 -5.48 -11.32
CA HIS A 271 4.73 -5.50 -10.08
C HIS A 271 4.44 -6.92 -9.64
N ILE A 272 4.54 -7.16 -8.31
CA ILE A 272 4.30 -8.45 -7.67
C ILE A 272 3.39 -8.22 -6.48
N SER A 273 2.26 -8.89 -6.42
CA SER A 273 1.30 -8.82 -5.31
C SER A 273 1.23 -10.14 -4.57
N PHE A 274 1.35 -10.06 -3.24
CA PHE A 274 1.25 -11.17 -2.31
C PHE A 274 -0.15 -11.15 -1.69
N ILE A 275 -0.98 -12.12 -2.08
CA ILE A 275 -2.36 -12.28 -1.61
C ILE A 275 -2.34 -13.30 -0.48
N MET A 276 -1.71 -12.91 0.63
CA MET A 276 -1.47 -13.71 1.83
C MET A 276 -1.63 -12.82 3.05
N ASN A 277 -2.13 -13.36 4.15
CA ASN A 277 -2.47 -12.58 5.34
C ASN A 277 -3.32 -11.35 5.00
N VAL A 278 -4.37 -11.53 4.19
CA VAL A 278 -5.23 -10.43 3.74
C VAL A 278 -5.98 -9.86 4.93
N SER A 279 -5.27 -9.01 5.69
CA SER A 279 -5.81 -8.31 6.85
C SER A 279 -6.85 -7.26 6.45
N PRO A 280 -7.81 -6.91 7.32
CA PRO A 280 -8.78 -5.86 7.03
C PRO A 280 -8.16 -4.47 6.94
N GLU A 281 -7.05 -4.22 7.68
CA GLU A 281 -6.37 -2.93 7.75
C GLU A 281 -4.99 -2.95 7.07
N CYS A 282 -4.41 -1.76 6.95
CA CYS A 282 -3.11 -1.51 6.35
C CYS A 282 -1.95 -1.96 7.25
N ASP A 283 -0.82 -2.39 6.64
CA ASP A 283 0.45 -2.65 7.34
C ASP A 283 1.08 -1.41 8.00
N CYS A 284 0.47 -0.25 7.80
CA CYS A 284 0.90 1.00 8.41
C CYS A 284 0.50 1.13 9.90
N TRP A 285 -0.34 0.23 10.39
CA TRP A 285 -0.67 0.10 11.80
C TRP A 285 0.34 -0.77 12.53
N ASN A 286 0.50 -0.55 13.84
CA ASN A 286 1.32 -1.35 14.73
C ASN A 286 0.65 -2.68 15.17
N HIS A 287 -0.42 -3.05 14.52
CA HIS A 287 -1.16 -4.29 14.71
C HIS A 287 -1.75 -4.74 13.38
N ASN A 288 -2.11 -5.98 13.29
CA ASN A 288 -2.92 -6.55 12.25
C ASN A 288 -4.04 -7.39 12.89
N ASP A 289 -5.20 -7.39 12.29
CA ASP A 289 -6.27 -8.32 12.63
C ASP A 289 -6.12 -9.61 11.79
N ALA A 290 -6.93 -10.61 12.11
CA ALA A 290 -6.95 -11.87 11.40
C ALA A 290 -7.32 -11.67 9.91
N ALA A 291 -6.74 -12.51 9.05
CA ALA A 291 -7.03 -12.46 7.61
C ALA A 291 -8.52 -12.71 7.34
N ILE A 292 -9.10 -11.95 6.42
CA ILE A 292 -10.53 -12.05 6.04
C ILE A 292 -10.81 -13.19 5.05
N VAL A 293 -9.79 -13.64 4.34
CA VAL A 293 -9.84 -14.80 3.43
C VAL A 293 -8.60 -15.68 3.67
N PRO A 294 -8.65 -16.97 3.30
CA PRO A 294 -7.44 -17.82 3.28
C PRO A 294 -6.36 -17.22 2.37
N ASP A 295 -5.10 -17.56 2.64
CA ASP A 295 -3.99 -17.22 1.76
C ASP A 295 -4.19 -17.81 0.36
N LEU A 296 -4.12 -16.98 -0.68
CA LEU A 296 -4.42 -17.40 -2.07
C LEU A 296 -3.15 -17.67 -2.87
N GLY A 297 -2.18 -16.76 -2.86
CA GLY A 297 -0.98 -16.93 -3.67
C GLY A 297 -0.22 -15.65 -3.95
N ILE A 298 0.54 -15.70 -5.06
CA ILE A 298 1.35 -14.58 -5.54
C ILE A 298 0.95 -14.30 -7.00
N ALA A 299 0.73 -13.04 -7.33
CA ALA A 299 0.43 -12.59 -8.69
C ALA A 299 1.50 -11.61 -9.19
N ALA A 300 1.71 -11.54 -10.52
CA ALA A 300 2.69 -10.63 -11.11
C ALA A 300 2.22 -10.12 -12.48
N SER A 301 2.53 -8.87 -12.79
CA SER A 301 2.20 -8.22 -14.06
C SER A 301 3.11 -7.02 -14.33
N PHE A 302 3.22 -6.61 -15.60
CA PHE A 302 3.73 -5.30 -16.00
C PHE A 302 2.70 -4.17 -15.82
N ASP A 303 1.42 -4.52 -15.70
CA ASP A 303 0.32 -3.58 -15.56
C ASP A 303 -0.18 -3.58 -14.11
N PRO A 304 0.03 -2.49 -13.34
CA PRO A 304 -0.38 -2.42 -11.94
C PRO A 304 -1.90 -2.37 -11.77
N VAL A 305 -2.64 -1.85 -12.75
CA VAL A 305 -4.11 -1.76 -12.72
C VAL A 305 -4.73 -3.14 -12.90
N ALA A 306 -4.27 -3.87 -13.93
CA ALA A 306 -4.67 -5.25 -14.18
C ALA A 306 -4.34 -6.17 -13.00
N LEU A 307 -3.16 -5.96 -12.38
CA LEU A 307 -2.72 -6.72 -11.22
C LEU A 307 -3.65 -6.50 -10.03
N ASP A 308 -3.93 -5.25 -9.69
CA ASP A 308 -4.80 -4.91 -8.55
C ASP A 308 -6.23 -5.40 -8.79
N LYS A 309 -6.76 -5.24 -10.03
CA LYS A 309 -8.08 -5.78 -10.40
C LYS A 309 -8.15 -7.31 -10.25
N ALA A 310 -7.15 -8.03 -10.75
CA ALA A 310 -7.11 -9.49 -10.65
C ALA A 310 -7.01 -9.95 -9.18
N CYS A 311 -6.21 -9.27 -8.35
CA CYS A 311 -6.10 -9.57 -6.92
C CYS A 311 -7.42 -9.31 -6.18
N ALA A 312 -8.10 -8.19 -6.48
CA ALA A 312 -9.40 -7.88 -5.89
C ALA A 312 -10.46 -8.93 -6.26
N ASP A 313 -10.54 -9.31 -7.55
CA ASP A 313 -11.46 -10.34 -8.01
C ASP A 313 -11.19 -11.71 -7.35
N MET A 314 -9.93 -12.07 -7.14
CA MET A 314 -9.57 -13.31 -6.43
C MET A 314 -10.01 -13.28 -4.98
N VAL A 315 -9.82 -12.17 -4.26
CA VAL A 315 -10.27 -12.02 -2.87
C VAL A 315 -11.80 -12.03 -2.77
N ILE A 316 -12.50 -11.35 -3.69
CA ILE A 316 -13.97 -11.33 -3.75
C ILE A 316 -14.54 -12.74 -3.95
N LYS A 317 -13.92 -13.54 -4.83
CA LYS A 317 -14.33 -14.93 -5.11
C LYS A 317 -13.92 -15.93 -4.03
N ALA A 318 -12.92 -15.61 -3.23
CA ALA A 318 -12.46 -16.51 -2.16
C ALA A 318 -13.54 -16.66 -1.08
N PRO A 319 -13.64 -17.85 -0.42
CA PRO A 319 -14.45 -17.95 0.79
C PRO A 319 -13.90 -17.02 1.88
N ILE A 320 -14.74 -16.61 2.82
CA ILE A 320 -14.25 -15.95 4.03
C ILE A 320 -13.45 -16.94 4.89
N GLN A 321 -12.57 -16.44 5.73
CA GLN A 321 -11.99 -17.23 6.81
C GLN A 321 -13.11 -17.55 7.81
N GLU A 322 -13.38 -18.83 8.07
CA GLU A 322 -14.61 -19.26 8.77
C GLU A 322 -14.72 -18.80 10.23
N THR A 323 -13.60 -18.51 10.87
CA THR A 323 -13.60 -18.15 12.30
C THR A 323 -12.55 -17.10 12.63
N GLY A 324 -12.86 -16.26 13.62
CA GLY A 324 -11.88 -15.38 14.27
C GLY A 324 -11.45 -14.15 13.47
N ASN A 325 -12.32 -13.63 12.60
CA ASN A 325 -12.12 -12.37 11.92
C ASN A 325 -13.43 -11.56 11.86
N ARG A 326 -13.32 -10.28 11.52
CA ARG A 326 -14.48 -9.36 11.50
C ARG A 326 -15.62 -9.81 10.59
N LEU A 327 -15.34 -10.48 9.48
CA LEU A 327 -16.40 -10.95 8.57
C LEU A 327 -17.09 -12.19 9.12
N SER A 328 -16.34 -13.13 9.73
CA SER A 328 -16.92 -14.31 10.36
C SER A 328 -17.75 -13.98 11.60
N ASP A 329 -17.46 -12.88 12.28
CA ASP A 329 -18.17 -12.41 13.46
C ASP A 329 -19.44 -11.58 13.08
N ALA A 330 -19.58 -11.23 11.80
CA ALA A 330 -20.74 -10.47 11.31
C ALA A 330 -22.01 -11.34 11.25
N PRO A 331 -23.20 -10.81 11.57
CA PRO A 331 -24.45 -11.50 11.34
C PRO A 331 -24.61 -11.93 9.87
N HIS A 332 -25.07 -13.16 9.63
CA HIS A 332 -25.29 -13.73 8.28
C HIS A 332 -24.01 -13.89 7.43
N HIS A 333 -22.87 -14.10 8.07
CA HIS A 333 -21.56 -14.30 7.39
C HIS A 333 -21.56 -15.49 6.39
N GLU A 334 -22.44 -16.47 6.56
CA GLU A 334 -22.60 -17.63 5.69
C GLU A 334 -23.04 -17.30 4.25
N HIS A 335 -23.48 -16.05 4.01
CA HIS A 335 -23.93 -15.57 2.70
C HIS A 335 -22.96 -14.60 2.02
N LEU A 336 -21.72 -14.48 2.52
CA LEU A 336 -20.74 -13.50 2.02
C LEU A 336 -19.86 -14.02 0.86
N GLU A 337 -20.08 -15.24 0.38
CA GLU A 337 -19.36 -15.74 -0.80
C GLU A 337 -19.70 -14.88 -2.04
N GLY A 338 -18.67 -14.42 -2.75
CA GLY A 338 -18.83 -13.54 -3.92
C GLY A 338 -19.18 -12.07 -3.61
N CYS A 339 -19.39 -11.71 -2.34
CA CYS A 339 -19.57 -10.32 -1.94
C CYS A 339 -18.26 -9.55 -1.94
N ASP A 340 -18.33 -8.24 -2.16
CA ASP A 340 -17.18 -7.34 -2.03
C ASP A 340 -16.75 -7.21 -0.56
N LYS A 341 -15.77 -8.00 -0.17
CA LYS A 341 -15.28 -8.07 1.21
C LYS A 341 -14.61 -6.77 1.66
N PHE A 342 -14.03 -6.01 0.74
CA PHE A 342 -13.40 -4.72 1.05
C PHE A 342 -14.47 -3.68 1.40
N HIS A 343 -15.55 -3.63 0.64
CA HIS A 343 -16.68 -2.76 0.93
C HIS A 343 -17.42 -3.16 2.23
N LEU A 344 -17.54 -4.47 2.49
CA LEU A 344 -18.13 -4.96 3.75
C LEU A 344 -17.29 -4.54 4.98
N MET A 345 -15.95 -4.54 4.85
CA MET A 345 -15.05 -4.10 5.92
C MET A 345 -15.02 -2.59 6.08
N HIS A 346 -15.09 -1.86 4.97
CA HIS A 346 -14.93 -0.41 4.90
C HIS A 346 -16.01 0.19 3.98
N PRO A 347 -17.26 0.29 4.44
CA PRO A 347 -18.42 0.65 3.59
C PRO A 347 -18.34 2.06 3.01
N ASP A 348 -17.59 2.96 3.65
CA ASP A 348 -17.41 4.34 3.18
C ASP A 348 -16.32 4.47 2.10
N THR A 349 -15.78 3.35 1.61
CA THR A 349 -14.71 3.35 0.59
C THR A 349 -15.22 2.95 -0.80
N ASN A 350 -14.54 3.46 -1.82
CA ASN A 350 -14.79 3.12 -3.22
C ASN A 350 -13.46 2.84 -3.94
N TRP A 351 -13.00 1.60 -3.88
CA TRP A 351 -11.74 1.20 -4.51
C TRP A 351 -11.84 1.12 -6.04
N GLN A 352 -13.04 0.83 -6.57
CA GLN A 352 -13.31 0.76 -8.01
C GLN A 352 -12.97 2.08 -8.71
N ALA A 353 -13.32 3.21 -8.09
CA ALA A 353 -13.05 4.54 -8.61
C ALA A 353 -11.55 4.77 -8.88
N GLY A 354 -10.66 4.22 -8.03
CA GLY A 354 -9.21 4.29 -8.24
C GLY A 354 -8.74 3.55 -9.49
N LEU A 355 -9.26 2.36 -9.74
CA LEU A 355 -8.93 1.57 -10.94
C LEU A 355 -9.49 2.22 -12.21
N GLU A 356 -10.72 2.74 -12.15
CA GLU A 356 -11.35 3.45 -13.27
C GLU A 356 -10.56 4.71 -13.65
N HIS A 357 -10.14 5.50 -12.67
CA HIS A 357 -9.31 6.66 -12.90
C HIS A 357 -7.92 6.30 -13.44
N ALA A 358 -7.29 5.26 -12.89
CA ALA A 358 -6.00 4.76 -13.38
C ALA A 358 -6.07 4.31 -14.84
N GLU A 359 -7.15 3.64 -15.25
CA GLU A 359 -7.40 3.29 -16.64
C GLU A 359 -7.67 4.54 -17.51
N LYS A 360 -8.49 5.49 -17.02
CA LYS A 360 -8.79 6.76 -17.70
C LYS A 360 -7.52 7.56 -18.03
N ILE A 361 -6.57 7.64 -17.09
CA ILE A 361 -5.30 8.38 -17.28
C ILE A 361 -4.23 7.59 -18.05
N GLY A 362 -4.54 6.38 -18.51
CA GLY A 362 -3.65 5.57 -19.34
C GLY A 362 -2.53 4.85 -18.56
N LEU A 363 -2.71 4.62 -17.26
CA LEU A 363 -1.73 3.92 -16.42
C LEU A 363 -1.71 2.40 -16.67
N GLY A 364 -2.86 1.82 -17.02
CA GLY A 364 -3.05 0.40 -17.31
C GLY A 364 -4.49 0.10 -17.69
N THR A 365 -4.91 -1.16 -17.63
CA THR A 365 -6.28 -1.58 -17.95
C THR A 365 -6.83 -2.54 -16.90
N GLN A 366 -8.15 -2.49 -16.66
CA GLN A 366 -8.85 -3.44 -15.80
C GLN A 366 -9.12 -4.78 -16.51
N LYS A 367 -8.91 -4.85 -17.84
CA LYS A 367 -9.07 -6.09 -18.61
C LYS A 367 -7.83 -6.94 -18.51
N TYR A 368 -7.96 -8.14 -17.96
CA TYR A 368 -6.81 -9.04 -17.80
C TYR A 368 -7.10 -10.48 -18.22
N GLU A 369 -6.04 -11.17 -18.61
CA GLU A 369 -5.98 -12.61 -18.77
C GLU A 369 -5.19 -13.19 -17.59
N LEU A 370 -5.81 -14.07 -16.80
CA LEU A 370 -5.14 -14.73 -15.68
C LEU A 370 -4.44 -16.01 -16.15
N ILE A 371 -3.12 -16.06 -16.00
CA ILE A 371 -2.26 -17.19 -16.41
C ILE A 371 -1.70 -17.87 -15.17
N THR A 372 -2.11 -19.10 -14.91
CA THR A 372 -1.58 -19.89 -13.79
C THR A 372 -0.21 -20.50 -14.13
N VAL A 373 0.75 -20.42 -13.17
CA VAL A 373 2.14 -20.87 -13.30
C VAL A 373 2.49 -21.93 -12.26
#